data_c09f43d9a704e43f8487298e13822fb1
#
_entry.id   c09f43d9a704e43f8487298e13822fb1
#
_cell.length_a   1.000
_cell.length_b   1.000
_cell.length_c   1.000
_cell.angle_alpha   90.00
_cell.angle_beta   90.00
_cell.angle_gamma   90.00
#
_symmetry.space_group_name_H-M   'P 1'
#
loop_
_entity.id
_entity.type
_entity.pdbx_description
1 polymer ?
#
loop_
_entity_poly.entity_id
_entity_poly.type
_entity_poly.pdbx_seq_one_letter_code
_entity_poly.pdbx_strand_id
1 'polypeptide(L)'
;GSLFWLAGAVIEKFGPVYKNILEQVEFIKKEIDTEEQRFRKTLERGLKEFNWHTQTYVNGTLVEKELPPSIAFELFTTYGFPFELIVEEARARGLTVDKDQFQNRIEAHQMRSRSGAEKKFKGGLADTDEMSLKYHTATHLLHQALRDVLGTHVQQKGSNITAERLRFDFAHTAKMTDEEKKKVENIVNEKISAGLPMQVVELDKSEAEKVGALHFFGDKYGEKVTVYYIGDSVQTAYSKEFCGGPHVK
;
A
#
# COMPACT_ATOMS: atom_id res chain seq x y z
N GLY A 1 -17.75 -5.01 -18.46
CA GLY A 1 -18.44 -5.15 -17.19
C GLY A 1 -19.47 -4.05 -16.95
N SER A 2 -20.23 -4.11 -15.89
CA SER A 2 -21.29 -3.14 -15.57
C SER A 2 -20.75 -1.75 -15.20
N LEU A 3 -19.60 -1.68 -14.54
CA LEU A 3 -18.96 -0.40 -14.21
C LEU A 3 -18.43 0.33 -15.46
N PHE A 4 -17.98 -0.43 -16.44
CA PHE A 4 -17.54 0.14 -17.73
C PHE A 4 -18.68 0.88 -18.45
N TRP A 5 -19.89 0.32 -18.43
CA TRP A 5 -21.09 0.97 -18.98
C TRP A 5 -21.47 2.23 -18.20
N LEU A 6 -21.44 2.14 -16.87
CA LEU A 6 -21.75 3.27 -16.01
C LEU A 6 -20.74 4.42 -16.22
N ALA A 7 -19.44 4.10 -16.34
CA ALA A 7 -18.42 5.08 -16.66
C ALA A 7 -18.67 5.78 -18.00
N GLY A 8 -19.11 5.05 -19.02
CA GLY A 8 -19.50 5.63 -20.30
C GLY A 8 -20.61 6.67 -20.15
N ALA A 9 -21.67 6.36 -19.41
CA ALA A 9 -22.76 7.28 -19.16
C ALA A 9 -22.32 8.53 -18.36
N VAL A 10 -21.42 8.37 -17.39
CA VAL A 10 -20.84 9.49 -16.63
C VAL A 10 -19.99 10.39 -17.53
N ILE A 11 -19.13 9.79 -18.37
CA ILE A 11 -18.28 10.52 -19.31
C ILE A 11 -19.14 11.32 -20.29
N GLU A 12 -20.18 10.72 -20.86
CA GLU A 12 -21.09 11.39 -21.80
C GLU A 12 -21.81 12.59 -21.15
N LYS A 13 -22.30 12.40 -19.92
CA LYS A 13 -23.09 13.41 -19.21
C LYS A 13 -22.24 14.56 -18.66
N PHE A 14 -21.09 14.26 -18.08
CA PHE A 14 -20.26 15.24 -17.35
C PHE A 14 -19.03 15.71 -18.12
N GLY A 15 -18.58 14.98 -19.13
CA GLY A 15 -17.44 15.35 -19.95
C GLY A 15 -17.52 16.73 -20.60
N PRO A 16 -18.69 17.17 -21.12
CA PRO A 16 -18.82 18.52 -21.65
C PRO A 16 -18.56 19.65 -20.65
N VAL A 17 -18.81 19.39 -19.35
CA VAL A 17 -18.58 20.34 -18.24
C VAL A 17 -17.16 20.22 -17.70
N TYR A 18 -16.68 19.00 -17.55
CA TYR A 18 -15.35 18.69 -16.99
C TYR A 18 -14.42 18.14 -18.07
N LYS A 19 -13.73 19.04 -18.77
CA LYS A 19 -12.88 18.69 -19.94
C LYS A 19 -11.81 17.64 -19.63
N ASN A 20 -11.25 17.66 -18.41
CA ASN A 20 -10.30 16.66 -17.96
C ASN A 20 -10.82 15.22 -18.00
N ILE A 21 -12.14 15.02 -17.90
CA ILE A 21 -12.76 13.70 -18.06
C ILE A 21 -12.65 13.25 -19.52
N LEU A 22 -12.91 14.15 -20.48
CA LEU A 22 -12.79 13.85 -21.92
C LEU A 22 -11.34 13.59 -22.34
N GLU A 23 -10.39 14.31 -21.76
CA GLU A 23 -8.95 14.14 -22.05
C GLU A 23 -8.42 12.79 -21.57
N GLN A 24 -9.06 12.19 -20.56
CA GLN A 24 -8.60 10.95 -19.93
C GLN A 24 -9.53 9.74 -20.12
N VAL A 25 -10.42 9.78 -21.09
CA VAL A 25 -11.43 8.73 -21.32
C VAL A 25 -10.80 7.33 -21.44
N GLU A 26 -9.75 7.19 -22.22
CA GLU A 26 -9.10 5.89 -22.44
C GLU A 26 -8.40 5.38 -21.15
N PHE A 27 -7.78 6.29 -20.41
CA PHE A 27 -7.21 5.96 -19.10
C PHE A 27 -8.28 5.50 -18.11
N ILE A 28 -9.38 6.26 -17.97
CA ILE A 28 -10.50 5.92 -17.07
C ILE A 28 -11.08 4.54 -17.42
N LYS A 29 -11.35 4.29 -18.69
CA LYS A 29 -11.90 3.00 -19.14
C LYS A 29 -10.97 1.84 -18.86
N LYS A 30 -9.66 2.02 -19.09
CA LYS A 30 -8.65 1.01 -18.85
C LYS A 30 -8.52 0.68 -17.34
N GLU A 31 -8.51 1.72 -16.48
CA GLU A 31 -8.43 1.51 -15.03
C GLU A 31 -9.67 0.77 -14.50
N ILE A 32 -10.87 1.16 -14.96
CA ILE A 32 -12.12 0.49 -14.57
C ILE A 32 -12.13 -0.97 -15.03
N ASP A 33 -11.72 -1.26 -16.26
CA ASP A 33 -11.67 -2.63 -16.75
C ASP A 33 -10.64 -3.47 -15.94
N THR A 34 -9.49 -2.88 -15.65
CA THR A 34 -8.46 -3.51 -14.83
C THR A 34 -8.96 -3.84 -13.43
N GLU A 35 -9.66 -2.90 -12.78
CA GLU A 35 -10.24 -3.12 -11.45
C GLU A 35 -11.39 -4.12 -11.47
N GLU A 36 -12.25 -4.12 -12.50
CA GLU A 36 -13.30 -5.15 -12.66
C GLU A 36 -12.69 -6.54 -12.80
N GLN A 37 -11.61 -6.69 -13.55
CA GLN A 37 -10.92 -7.98 -13.71
C GLN A 37 -10.27 -8.45 -12.40
N ARG A 38 -9.65 -7.54 -11.66
CA ARG A 38 -9.07 -7.84 -10.33
C ARG A 38 -10.15 -8.27 -9.35
N PHE A 39 -11.26 -7.52 -9.32
CA PHE A 39 -12.38 -7.81 -8.44
C PHE A 39 -13.01 -9.17 -8.74
N ARG A 40 -13.20 -9.53 -10.02
CA ARG A 40 -13.68 -10.85 -10.42
C ARG A 40 -12.79 -11.97 -9.90
N LYS A 41 -11.47 -11.85 -10.07
CA LYS A 41 -10.52 -12.85 -9.53
C LYS A 41 -10.59 -12.95 -8.01
N THR A 42 -10.78 -11.83 -7.33
CA THR A 42 -10.98 -11.79 -5.88
C THR A 42 -12.26 -12.53 -5.47
N LEU A 43 -13.37 -12.27 -6.18
CA LEU A 43 -14.64 -12.97 -5.93
C LEU A 43 -14.54 -14.48 -6.18
N GLU A 44 -13.94 -14.88 -7.30
CA GLU A 44 -13.75 -16.30 -7.64
C GLU A 44 -12.92 -17.02 -6.57
N ARG A 45 -11.82 -16.38 -6.12
CA ARG A 45 -10.97 -16.92 -5.07
C ARG A 45 -11.71 -16.99 -3.73
N GLY A 46 -12.36 -15.90 -3.34
CA GLY A 46 -13.13 -15.84 -2.09
C GLY A 46 -14.26 -16.88 -2.04
N LEU A 47 -14.98 -17.06 -3.14
CA LEU A 47 -16.03 -18.08 -3.25
C LEU A 47 -15.46 -19.50 -3.18
N LYS A 48 -14.30 -19.75 -3.78
CA LYS A 48 -13.61 -21.04 -3.67
C LYS A 48 -13.25 -21.37 -2.22
N GLU A 49 -12.67 -20.42 -1.50
CA GLU A 49 -12.30 -20.58 -0.09
C GLU A 49 -13.56 -20.72 0.79
N PHE A 50 -14.59 -19.92 0.53
CA PHE A 50 -15.87 -20.05 1.22
C PHE A 50 -16.44 -21.47 1.05
N ASN A 51 -16.46 -22.01 -0.17
CA ASN A 51 -16.94 -23.36 -0.46
C ASN A 51 -16.09 -24.42 0.26
N TRP A 52 -14.78 -24.27 0.28
CA TRP A 52 -13.87 -25.19 0.96
C TRP A 52 -14.18 -25.24 2.48
N HIS A 53 -14.27 -24.08 3.12
CA HIS A 53 -14.60 -23.99 4.53
C HIS A 53 -15.99 -24.57 4.84
N THR A 54 -17.00 -24.23 4.04
CA THR A 54 -18.38 -24.70 4.29
C THR A 54 -18.58 -26.17 3.98
N GLN A 55 -17.90 -26.75 2.98
CA GLN A 55 -17.96 -28.20 2.69
C GLN A 55 -17.39 -29.03 3.84
N THR A 56 -16.36 -28.60 4.47
CA THR A 56 -15.75 -29.26 5.63
C THR A 56 -16.73 -29.31 6.82
N TYR A 57 -17.57 -28.27 6.95
CA TYR A 57 -18.58 -28.19 8.01
C TYR A 57 -19.89 -28.94 7.67
N VAL A 58 -20.25 -29.08 6.42
CA VAL A 58 -21.49 -29.78 6.00
C VAL A 58 -21.36 -31.33 6.02
N ASN A 59 -20.15 -31.85 5.81
CA ASN A 59 -19.88 -33.30 5.84
C ASN A 59 -19.49 -33.83 7.22
N GLY A 60 -19.18 -32.98 8.18
CA GLY A 60 -18.98 -33.30 9.59
C GLY A 60 -20.18 -32.79 10.38
N THR A 61 -20.83 -33.64 11.15
CA THR A 61 -22.00 -33.35 11.97
C THR A 61 -22.09 -31.93 12.46
N LEU A 62 -22.85 -31.06 11.76
CA LEU A 62 -23.07 -29.66 12.14
C LEU A 62 -23.87 -29.61 13.45
N VAL A 63 -23.21 -29.26 14.52
CA VAL A 63 -23.85 -28.83 15.77
C VAL A 63 -24.27 -27.37 15.71
N GLU A 64 -23.65 -26.56 14.82
CA GLU A 64 -23.90 -25.13 14.74
C GLU A 64 -24.30 -24.70 13.33
N LYS A 65 -25.48 -24.06 13.22
CA LYS A 65 -25.99 -23.46 11.97
C LYS A 65 -25.34 -22.08 11.70
N GLU A 66 -24.15 -21.81 12.24
CA GLU A 66 -23.49 -20.54 12.17
C GLU A 66 -22.10 -20.68 11.54
N LEU A 67 -21.78 -19.78 10.60
CA LEU A 67 -20.43 -19.66 10.05
C LEU A 67 -19.52 -19.05 11.12
N PRO A 68 -18.42 -19.72 11.52
CA PRO A 68 -17.52 -19.18 12.53
C PRO A 68 -17.04 -17.76 12.18
N PRO A 69 -17.10 -16.81 13.12
CA PRO A 69 -16.69 -15.41 12.88
C PRO A 69 -15.21 -15.27 12.46
N SER A 70 -14.36 -16.24 12.80
CA SER A 70 -12.98 -16.32 12.35
C SER A 70 -12.87 -16.56 10.84
N ILE A 71 -13.74 -17.43 10.29
CA ILE A 71 -13.76 -17.73 8.86
C ILE A 71 -14.30 -16.53 8.07
N ALA A 72 -15.39 -15.91 8.54
CA ALA A 72 -15.90 -14.69 7.93
C ALA A 72 -14.85 -13.57 7.91
N PHE A 73 -14.10 -13.42 9.01
CA PHE A 73 -13.01 -12.47 9.12
C PHE A 73 -11.85 -12.78 8.17
N GLU A 74 -11.44 -14.04 8.07
CA GLU A 74 -10.37 -14.48 7.16
C GLU A 74 -10.74 -14.27 5.69
N LEU A 75 -11.95 -14.66 5.30
CA LEU A 75 -12.49 -14.44 3.95
C LEU A 75 -12.46 -12.96 3.57
N PHE A 76 -12.83 -12.09 4.48
CA PHE A 76 -12.82 -10.65 4.25
C PHE A 76 -11.40 -10.07 4.21
N THR A 77 -10.55 -10.37 5.20
CA THR A 77 -9.24 -9.71 5.36
C THR A 77 -8.14 -10.30 4.48
N THR A 78 -8.16 -11.62 4.26
CA THR A 78 -7.11 -12.34 3.52
C THR A 78 -7.45 -12.50 2.05
N TYR A 79 -8.71 -12.81 1.77
CA TYR A 79 -9.16 -13.08 0.41
C TYR A 79 -9.90 -11.91 -0.23
N GLY A 80 -10.21 -10.85 0.55
CA GLY A 80 -10.93 -9.67 0.06
C GLY A 80 -12.38 -9.94 -0.32
N PHE A 81 -12.98 -11.05 0.18
CA PHE A 81 -14.35 -11.42 -0.15
C PHE A 81 -15.32 -10.52 0.61
N PRO A 82 -16.23 -9.77 -0.06
CA PRO A 82 -17.09 -8.80 0.60
C PRO A 82 -17.99 -9.45 1.65
N PHE A 83 -18.17 -8.76 2.78
CA PHE A 83 -18.95 -9.28 3.90
C PHE A 83 -20.42 -9.56 3.52
N GLU A 84 -21.01 -8.70 2.71
CA GLU A 84 -22.37 -8.87 2.21
C GLU A 84 -22.52 -10.17 1.41
N LEU A 85 -21.53 -10.51 0.61
CA LEU A 85 -21.51 -11.78 -0.14
C LEU A 85 -21.25 -12.98 0.78
N ILE A 86 -20.46 -12.82 1.85
CA ILE A 86 -20.30 -13.87 2.87
C ILE A 86 -21.66 -14.19 3.51
N VAL A 87 -22.43 -13.17 3.85
CA VAL A 87 -23.76 -13.32 4.45
C VAL A 87 -24.74 -13.98 3.47
N GLU A 88 -24.75 -13.55 2.20
CA GLU A 88 -25.61 -14.09 1.16
C GLU A 88 -25.31 -15.58 0.89
N GLU A 89 -24.04 -15.92 0.71
CA GLU A 89 -23.60 -17.30 0.47
C GLU A 89 -23.81 -18.22 1.67
N ALA A 90 -23.61 -17.71 2.90
CA ALA A 90 -23.92 -18.44 4.12
C ALA A 90 -25.41 -18.73 4.20
N ARG A 91 -26.26 -17.74 3.98
CA ARG A 91 -27.73 -17.88 3.99
C ARG A 91 -28.22 -18.89 2.94
N ALA A 92 -27.64 -18.87 1.74
CA ALA A 92 -27.98 -19.83 0.68
C ALA A 92 -27.70 -21.28 1.09
N ARG A 93 -26.80 -21.49 2.06
CA ARG A 93 -26.44 -22.81 2.62
C ARG A 93 -27.11 -23.11 3.98
N GLY A 94 -28.03 -22.26 4.42
CA GLY A 94 -28.73 -22.42 5.70
C GLY A 94 -27.87 -22.07 6.91
N LEU A 95 -26.76 -21.33 6.71
CA LEU A 95 -25.90 -20.84 7.77
C LEU A 95 -26.24 -19.38 8.11
N THR A 96 -26.06 -19.01 9.39
CA THR A 96 -26.12 -17.63 9.86
C THR A 96 -24.71 -17.07 9.99
N VAL A 97 -24.58 -15.74 9.99
CA VAL A 97 -23.32 -15.03 10.25
C VAL A 97 -23.57 -14.01 11.34
N ASP A 98 -22.83 -14.09 12.44
CA ASP A 98 -22.87 -13.10 13.51
C ASP A 98 -22.12 -11.83 13.08
N LYS A 99 -22.89 -10.82 12.72
CA LYS A 99 -22.37 -9.51 12.28
C LYS A 99 -21.63 -8.78 13.39
N ASP A 100 -22.10 -8.89 14.62
CA ASP A 100 -21.51 -8.14 15.74
C ASP A 100 -20.15 -8.73 16.12
N GLN A 101 -20.04 -10.05 16.16
CA GLN A 101 -18.75 -10.72 16.35
C GLN A 101 -17.78 -10.46 15.21
N PHE A 102 -18.25 -10.43 13.96
CA PHE A 102 -17.42 -10.05 12.81
C PHE A 102 -16.92 -8.62 12.96
N GLN A 103 -17.81 -7.66 13.26
CA GLN A 103 -17.46 -6.24 13.42
C GLN A 103 -16.46 -6.04 14.56
N ASN A 104 -16.65 -6.69 15.70
CA ASN A 104 -15.73 -6.65 16.83
C ASN A 104 -14.31 -7.14 16.45
N ARG A 105 -14.22 -8.19 15.60
CA ARG A 105 -12.93 -8.68 15.10
C ARG A 105 -12.26 -7.66 14.16
N ILE A 106 -13.03 -7.02 13.29
CA ILE A 106 -12.52 -5.96 12.39
C ILE A 106 -11.99 -4.78 13.22
N GLU A 107 -12.74 -4.32 14.20
CA GLU A 107 -12.33 -3.22 15.08
C GLU A 107 -11.08 -3.56 15.90
N ALA A 108 -11.03 -4.76 16.47
CA ALA A 108 -9.83 -5.24 17.17
C ALA A 108 -8.61 -5.33 16.26
N HIS A 109 -8.79 -5.76 15.00
CA HIS A 109 -7.72 -5.78 14.00
C HIS A 109 -7.27 -4.36 13.63
N GLN A 110 -8.21 -3.45 13.41
CA GLN A 110 -7.91 -2.06 13.12
C GLN A 110 -7.21 -1.36 14.31
N MET A 111 -7.65 -1.62 15.54
CA MET A 111 -7.00 -1.10 16.75
C MET A 111 -5.56 -1.60 16.88
N ARG A 112 -5.30 -2.89 16.64
CA ARG A 112 -3.92 -3.44 16.62
C ARG A 112 -3.08 -2.80 15.52
N SER A 113 -3.64 -2.60 14.35
CA SER A 113 -2.96 -1.91 13.24
C SER A 113 -2.65 -0.45 13.60
N ARG A 114 -3.61 0.27 14.21
CA ARG A 114 -3.43 1.67 14.66
C ARG A 114 -2.43 1.76 15.83
N SER A 115 -2.55 0.92 16.84
CA SER A 115 -1.61 0.91 17.97
C SER A 115 -0.19 0.52 17.56
N GLY A 116 -0.05 -0.35 16.55
CA GLY A 116 1.22 -0.63 15.91
C GLY A 116 1.76 0.56 15.12
N ALA A 117 0.90 1.39 14.53
CA ALA A 117 1.29 2.60 13.83
C ALA A 117 1.61 3.77 14.79
N GLU A 118 0.88 3.90 15.91
CA GLU A 118 1.15 4.93 16.94
C GLU A 118 2.45 4.70 17.70
N LYS A 119 2.87 3.45 17.85
CA LYS A 119 4.19 3.08 18.43
C LYS A 119 5.35 3.21 17.44
N LYS A 120 5.07 3.46 16.16
CA LYS A 120 6.10 3.67 15.16
C LYS A 120 6.55 5.12 15.17
N PHE A 121 7.85 5.34 15.27
CA PHE A 121 8.47 6.63 14.98
C PHE A 121 7.98 7.13 13.60
N LYS A 122 7.87 8.44 13.43
CA LYS A 122 7.67 9.06 12.12
C LYS A 122 8.72 8.49 11.16
N GLY A 123 8.31 7.78 10.12
CA GLY A 123 9.24 7.12 9.18
C GLY A 123 9.12 5.59 9.11
N GLY A 124 8.20 4.97 9.88
CA GLY A 124 7.93 3.53 9.78
C GLY A 124 8.88 2.63 10.56
N LEU A 125 9.77 3.19 11.42
CA LEU A 125 10.63 2.42 12.31
C LEU A 125 9.84 1.83 13.47
N ALA A 126 10.08 0.55 13.74
CA ALA A 126 9.57 -0.13 14.93
C ALA A 126 10.49 0.04 16.13
N ASP A 127 11.78 0.28 15.90
CA ASP A 127 12.84 0.42 16.89
C ASP A 127 13.94 1.37 16.38
N THR A 128 14.85 1.80 17.25
CA THR A 128 16.00 2.67 16.94
C THR A 128 17.34 1.95 17.07
N ASP A 129 17.33 0.62 16.98
CA ASP A 129 18.56 -0.16 16.93
C ASP A 129 19.38 0.14 15.66
N GLU A 130 20.67 -0.19 15.67
CA GLU A 130 21.61 0.13 14.58
C GLU A 130 21.14 -0.44 13.23
N MET A 131 20.53 -1.63 13.20
CA MET A 131 20.08 -2.26 11.98
C MET A 131 18.84 -1.55 11.42
N SER A 132 17.91 -1.17 12.29
CA SER A 132 16.72 -0.39 11.90
C SER A 132 17.11 0.97 11.32
N LEU A 133 18.15 1.65 11.86
CA LEU A 133 18.69 2.90 11.29
C LEU A 133 19.31 2.67 9.90
N LYS A 134 20.09 1.60 9.72
CA LYS A 134 20.62 1.21 8.40
C LYS A 134 19.50 0.95 7.39
N TYR A 135 18.49 0.19 7.79
CA TYR A 135 17.35 -0.09 6.93
C TYR A 135 16.53 1.16 6.61
N HIS A 136 16.37 2.09 7.57
CA HIS A 136 15.69 3.35 7.30
C HIS A 136 16.45 4.18 6.25
N THR A 137 17.76 4.27 6.35
CA THR A 137 18.59 4.94 5.35
C THR A 137 18.54 4.22 4.01
N ALA A 138 18.62 2.88 4.00
CA ALA A 138 18.47 2.07 2.80
C ALA A 138 17.09 2.25 2.13
N THR A 139 16.03 2.56 2.89
CA THR A 139 14.70 2.86 2.34
C THR A 139 14.73 4.05 1.39
N HIS A 140 15.46 5.10 1.74
CA HIS A 140 15.62 6.30 0.90
C HIS A 140 16.39 5.97 -0.39
N LEU A 141 17.46 5.16 -0.30
CA LEU A 141 18.18 4.68 -1.50
C LEU A 141 17.28 3.82 -2.39
N LEU A 142 16.54 2.89 -1.78
CA LEU A 142 15.63 2.00 -2.48
C LEU A 142 14.51 2.77 -3.18
N HIS A 143 13.91 3.77 -2.52
CA HIS A 143 12.86 4.59 -3.13
C HIS A 143 13.36 5.30 -4.38
N GLN A 144 14.52 5.96 -4.30
CA GLN A 144 15.10 6.63 -5.45
C GLN A 144 15.50 5.64 -6.56
N ALA A 145 16.13 4.51 -6.22
CA ALA A 145 16.50 3.48 -7.20
C ALA A 145 15.29 2.89 -7.93
N LEU A 146 14.17 2.68 -7.22
CA LEU A 146 12.91 2.27 -7.84
C LEU A 146 12.38 3.32 -8.82
N ARG A 147 12.50 4.61 -8.49
CA ARG A 147 12.12 5.72 -9.38
C ARG A 147 13.02 5.80 -10.60
N ASP A 148 14.31 5.56 -10.45
CA ASP A 148 15.28 5.58 -11.55
C ASP A 148 15.02 4.43 -12.55
N VAL A 149 14.60 3.26 -12.08
CA VAL A 149 14.39 2.08 -12.91
C VAL A 149 12.97 2.00 -13.48
N LEU A 150 11.95 2.30 -12.65
CA LEU A 150 10.55 2.11 -13.01
C LEU A 150 9.85 3.40 -13.44
N GLY A 151 10.42 4.57 -13.07
CA GLY A 151 9.87 5.88 -13.41
C GLY A 151 9.38 6.68 -12.21
N THR A 152 9.19 7.97 -12.43
CA THR A 152 8.85 8.96 -11.40
C THR A 152 7.46 8.80 -10.78
N HIS A 153 6.59 7.96 -11.35
CA HIS A 153 5.29 7.62 -10.79
C HIS A 153 5.39 6.76 -9.53
N VAL A 154 6.55 6.12 -9.28
CA VAL A 154 6.77 5.34 -8.07
C VAL A 154 6.71 6.24 -6.85
N GLN A 155 5.82 5.90 -5.94
CA GLN A 155 5.60 6.61 -4.68
C GLN A 155 5.48 5.60 -3.55
N GLN A 156 6.13 5.87 -2.43
CA GLN A 156 5.99 5.07 -1.23
C GLN A 156 4.54 5.13 -0.74
N LYS A 157 3.97 3.97 -0.43
CA LYS A 157 2.63 3.80 0.17
C LYS A 157 2.70 3.32 1.61
N GLY A 158 3.83 2.80 2.03
CA GLY A 158 4.10 2.36 3.38
C GLY A 158 5.48 1.77 3.52
N SER A 159 5.93 1.63 4.75
CA SER A 159 7.13 0.88 5.10
C SER A 159 6.97 0.20 6.44
N ASN A 160 7.69 -0.90 6.64
CA ASN A 160 7.81 -1.57 7.92
C ASN A 160 9.25 -1.99 8.11
N ILE A 161 9.91 -1.36 9.09
CA ILE A 161 11.34 -1.54 9.37
C ILE A 161 11.49 -2.14 10.76
N THR A 162 12.14 -3.28 10.83
CA THR A 162 12.55 -3.97 12.05
C THR A 162 14.02 -4.33 11.94
N ALA A 163 14.67 -4.78 13.03
CA ALA A 163 16.04 -5.28 12.99
C ALA A 163 16.27 -6.45 12.01
N GLU A 164 15.20 -7.20 11.69
CA GLU A 164 15.26 -8.40 10.86
C GLU A 164 14.99 -8.13 9.39
N ARG A 165 14.18 -7.10 9.07
CA ARG A 165 13.73 -6.85 7.70
C ARG A 165 13.29 -5.42 7.44
N LEU A 166 13.42 -5.04 6.18
CA LEU A 166 12.80 -3.87 5.58
C LEU A 166 11.69 -4.33 4.62
N ARG A 167 10.45 -3.82 4.81
CA ARG A 167 9.38 -3.89 3.81
C ARG A 167 9.10 -2.49 3.29
N PHE A 168 9.03 -2.37 1.99
CA PHE A 168 8.73 -1.12 1.29
C PHE A 168 7.55 -1.33 0.35
N ASP A 169 6.45 -0.66 0.60
CA ASP A 169 5.24 -0.73 -0.20
C ASP A 169 5.18 0.50 -1.12
N PHE A 170 5.02 0.29 -2.41
CA PHE A 170 5.01 1.37 -3.40
C PHE A 170 3.98 1.15 -4.50
N ALA A 171 3.57 2.24 -5.16
CA ALA A 171 2.65 2.19 -6.29
C ALA A 171 3.43 1.88 -7.57
N HIS A 172 3.00 0.81 -8.28
CA HIS A 172 3.46 0.48 -9.62
C HIS A 172 2.38 -0.29 -10.37
N THR A 173 2.30 -0.12 -11.68
CA THR A 173 1.20 -0.64 -12.51
C THR A 173 1.33 -2.11 -12.86
N ALA A 174 2.54 -2.68 -12.76
CA ALA A 174 2.83 -4.06 -13.13
C ALA A 174 3.73 -4.74 -12.09
N LYS A 175 3.83 -6.07 -12.16
CA LYS A 175 4.83 -6.81 -11.38
C LYS A 175 6.22 -6.51 -11.95
N MET A 176 7.18 -6.17 -11.07
CA MET A 176 8.58 -5.99 -11.48
C MET A 176 9.15 -7.26 -12.12
N THR A 177 9.86 -7.08 -13.20
CA THR A 177 10.68 -8.15 -13.83
C THR A 177 11.91 -8.46 -12.99
N ASP A 178 12.54 -9.59 -13.22
CA ASP A 178 13.76 -9.95 -12.48
C ASP A 178 14.95 -9.06 -12.90
N GLU A 179 14.97 -8.58 -14.14
CA GLU A 179 15.95 -7.59 -14.63
C GLU A 179 15.79 -6.24 -13.92
N GLU A 180 14.56 -5.76 -13.74
CA GLU A 180 14.30 -4.52 -13.00
C GLU A 180 14.71 -4.62 -11.53
N LYS A 181 14.38 -5.73 -10.87
CA LYS A 181 14.83 -6.01 -9.50
C LYS A 181 16.34 -5.98 -9.38
N LYS A 182 17.03 -6.65 -10.33
CA LYS A 182 18.50 -6.70 -10.35
C LYS A 182 19.13 -5.32 -10.58
N LYS A 183 18.54 -4.49 -11.43
CA LYS A 183 18.99 -3.10 -11.64
C LYS A 183 18.84 -2.29 -10.38
N VAL A 184 17.68 -2.35 -9.71
CA VAL A 184 17.43 -1.66 -8.44
C VAL A 184 18.44 -2.11 -7.38
N GLU A 185 18.63 -3.42 -7.21
CA GLU A 185 19.60 -3.98 -6.26
C GLU A 185 21.03 -3.46 -6.54
N ASN A 186 21.46 -3.46 -7.80
CA ASN A 186 22.78 -2.98 -8.20
C ASN A 186 22.96 -1.50 -7.85
N ILE A 187 21.97 -0.65 -8.15
CA ILE A 187 22.01 0.79 -7.85
C ILE A 187 22.13 1.00 -6.34
N VAL A 188 21.28 0.34 -5.56
CA VAL A 188 21.30 0.49 -4.09
C VAL A 188 22.66 0.08 -3.54
N ASN A 189 23.20 -1.07 -3.95
CA ASN A 189 24.50 -1.57 -3.51
C ASN A 189 25.65 -0.64 -3.97
N GLU A 190 25.58 -0.08 -5.16
CA GLU A 190 26.55 0.93 -5.65
C GLU A 190 26.55 2.16 -4.72
N LYS A 191 25.38 2.70 -4.38
CA LYS A 191 25.28 3.89 -3.52
C LYS A 191 25.72 3.62 -2.09
N ILE A 192 25.43 2.42 -1.55
CA ILE A 192 25.96 1.98 -0.26
C ILE A 192 27.49 1.90 -0.32
N SER A 193 28.05 1.28 -1.35
CA SER A 193 29.49 1.13 -1.51
C SER A 193 30.23 2.45 -1.73
N ALA A 194 29.54 3.43 -2.33
CA ALA A 194 30.09 4.79 -2.52
C ALA A 194 30.22 5.57 -1.20
N GLY A 195 29.57 5.11 -0.11
CA GLY A 195 29.67 5.74 1.19
C GLY A 195 29.19 7.17 1.25
N LEU A 196 28.13 7.49 0.46
CA LEU A 196 27.59 8.85 0.39
C LEU A 196 27.08 9.31 1.78
N PRO A 197 27.38 10.54 2.22
CA PRO A 197 26.97 11.03 3.52
C PRO A 197 25.45 11.21 3.59
N MET A 198 24.85 10.79 4.72
CA MET A 198 23.48 11.13 5.08
C MET A 198 23.48 12.46 5.81
N GLN A 199 22.74 13.42 5.30
CA GLN A 199 22.68 14.78 5.84
C GLN A 199 21.22 15.20 6.06
N VAL A 200 21.04 16.25 6.85
CA VAL A 200 19.73 16.81 7.19
C VAL A 200 19.74 18.32 7.08
N VAL A 201 18.65 18.88 6.59
CA VAL A 201 18.43 20.33 6.52
C VAL A 201 16.95 20.64 6.82
N GLU A 202 16.70 21.74 7.48
CA GLU A 202 15.37 22.31 7.64
C GLU A 202 15.15 23.37 6.57
N LEU A 203 14.10 23.23 5.79
CA LEU A 203 13.74 24.14 4.70
C LEU A 203 12.29 24.58 4.82
N ASP A 204 11.96 25.71 4.22
CA ASP A 204 10.57 26.02 3.95
C ASP A 204 10.00 24.99 2.96
N LYS A 205 8.74 24.58 3.18
CA LYS A 205 8.10 23.56 2.35
C LYS A 205 8.24 23.85 0.86
N SER A 206 8.02 25.09 0.45
CA SER A 206 8.15 25.53 -0.94
C SER A 206 9.58 25.41 -1.51
N GLU A 207 10.59 25.57 -0.67
CA GLU A 207 12.00 25.39 -1.07
C GLU A 207 12.34 23.91 -1.18
N ALA A 208 11.87 23.09 -0.23
CA ALA A 208 12.06 21.66 -0.26
C ALA A 208 11.41 21.02 -1.50
N GLU A 209 10.23 21.49 -1.91
CA GLU A 209 9.57 21.07 -3.15
C GLU A 209 10.37 21.52 -4.40
N LYS A 210 10.92 22.74 -4.42
CA LYS A 210 11.73 23.24 -5.53
C LYS A 210 13.02 22.44 -5.73
N VAL A 211 13.66 21.98 -4.67
CA VAL A 211 14.83 21.10 -4.78
C VAL A 211 14.46 19.65 -5.12
N GLY A 212 13.17 19.35 -5.27
CA GLY A 212 12.67 18.04 -5.66
C GLY A 212 12.68 17.01 -4.54
N ALA A 213 12.60 17.43 -3.28
CA ALA A 213 12.50 16.50 -2.16
C ALA A 213 11.14 15.76 -2.19
N LEU A 214 11.20 14.44 -2.08
CA LEU A 214 10.02 13.59 -2.11
C LEU A 214 9.28 13.67 -0.77
N HIS A 215 7.95 13.63 -0.83
CA HIS A 215 7.10 13.63 0.36
C HIS A 215 5.90 12.68 0.17
N PHE A 216 5.28 12.27 1.27
CA PHE A 216 4.07 11.46 1.22
C PHE A 216 2.87 12.28 0.76
N PHE A 217 2.06 11.71 -0.11
CA PHE A 217 0.78 12.30 -0.50
C PHE A 217 -0.21 12.24 0.67
N GLY A 218 -0.80 13.41 1.01
CA GLY A 218 -1.86 13.50 2.02
C GLY A 218 -1.39 13.87 3.43
N ASP A 219 -0.09 13.88 3.71
CA ASP A 219 0.41 14.35 4.99
C ASP A 219 0.30 15.87 5.10
N LYS A 220 -0.16 16.33 6.27
CA LYS A 220 -0.20 17.76 6.59
C LYS A 220 1.17 18.18 7.14
N TYR A 221 2.02 18.67 6.26
CA TYR A 221 3.30 19.26 6.64
C TYR A 221 3.10 20.72 7.07
N GLY A 222 3.87 21.14 8.06
CA GLY A 222 3.94 22.55 8.46
C GLY A 222 4.60 23.43 7.38
N GLU A 223 4.79 24.73 7.69
CA GLU A 223 5.50 25.68 6.82
C GLU A 223 6.97 25.28 6.65
N LYS A 224 7.59 24.72 7.71
CA LYS A 224 8.95 24.18 7.69
C LYS A 224 8.94 22.67 7.74
N VAL A 225 9.85 22.07 7.00
CA VAL A 225 10.01 20.63 6.86
C VAL A 225 11.46 20.21 7.01
N THR A 226 11.66 19.05 7.63
CA THR A 226 12.97 18.42 7.70
C THR A 226 13.17 17.55 6.47
N VAL A 227 14.24 17.83 5.72
CA VAL A 227 14.65 17.06 4.54
C VAL A 227 15.93 16.30 4.87
N TYR A 228 15.85 14.98 4.82
CA TYR A 228 17.02 14.12 4.82
C TYR A 228 17.45 13.86 3.39
N TYR A 229 18.76 13.93 3.14
CA TYR A 229 19.31 13.71 1.81
C TYR A 229 20.64 12.94 1.84
N ILE A 230 20.90 12.17 0.79
CA ILE A 230 22.10 11.33 0.65
C ILE A 230 22.96 11.91 -0.47
N GLY A 231 24.09 12.49 -0.10
CA GLY A 231 25.03 13.17 -0.99
C GLY A 231 25.63 14.41 -0.37
N ASP A 232 26.44 15.14 -1.13
CA ASP A 232 27.26 16.29 -0.64
C ASP A 232 26.42 17.57 -0.44
N SER A 233 25.36 17.76 -1.19
CA SER A 233 24.46 18.92 -1.06
C SER A 233 23.02 18.54 -1.38
N VAL A 234 22.05 19.25 -0.80
CA VAL A 234 20.63 19.00 -1.06
C VAL A 234 20.24 19.19 -2.54
N GLN A 235 20.96 20.05 -3.28
CA GLN A 235 20.71 20.29 -4.69
C GLN A 235 21.08 19.08 -5.56
N THR A 236 22.24 18.45 -5.28
CA THR A 236 22.83 17.39 -6.09
C THR A 236 22.67 15.99 -5.48
N ALA A 237 22.04 15.89 -4.30
CA ALA A 237 21.87 14.64 -3.58
C ALA A 237 21.16 13.59 -4.42
N TYR A 238 21.61 12.35 -4.29
CA TYR A 238 21.01 11.20 -4.95
C TYR A 238 19.57 10.94 -4.48
N SER A 239 19.34 10.98 -3.17
CA SER A 239 18.02 10.90 -2.57
C SER A 239 17.78 12.08 -1.66
N LYS A 240 16.56 12.60 -1.64
CA LYS A 240 16.12 13.69 -0.76
C LYS A 240 14.64 13.54 -0.47
N GLU A 241 14.30 13.45 0.82
CA GLU A 241 12.92 13.15 1.25
C GLU A 241 12.55 13.92 2.52
N PHE A 242 11.28 14.28 2.64
CA PHE A 242 10.70 14.76 3.88
C PHE A 242 10.67 13.59 4.87
N CYS A 243 11.50 13.66 5.89
CA CYS A 243 11.63 12.58 6.86
C CYS A 243 11.88 13.13 8.27
N GLY A 244 11.37 12.42 9.27
CA GLY A 244 11.59 12.74 10.68
C GLY A 244 12.79 12.02 11.30
N GLY A 245 13.58 11.24 10.52
CA GLY A 245 14.68 10.42 11.03
C GLY A 245 14.22 9.36 12.05
N PRO A 246 15.12 8.76 12.80
CA PRO A 246 16.59 8.87 12.71
C PRO A 246 17.21 8.04 11.59
N HIS A 247 18.46 8.36 11.22
CA HIS A 247 19.25 7.70 10.19
C HIS A 247 20.66 7.39 10.68
N VAL A 248 21.43 6.61 9.89
CA VAL A 248 22.88 6.48 10.09
C VAL A 248 23.58 7.84 9.93
N LYS A 249 24.75 7.96 10.54
CA LYS A 249 25.59 9.16 10.42
C LYS A 249 26.43 9.12 9.14
#